data_1e486f0f2f1a3d26c654552c5b846261
#
_entry.id   1e486f0f2f1a3d26c654552c5b846261
#
_cell.length_a   1.000
_cell.length_b   1.000
_cell.length_c   1.000
_cell.angle_alpha   90.00
_cell.angle_beta   90.00
_cell.angle_gamma   90.00
#
_symmetry.space_group_name_H-M   'P 1'
#
loop_
_entity.id
_entity.type
_entity.pdbx_description
1 polymer ?
#
loop_
_entity_poly.entity_id
_entity_poly.type
_entity_poly.pdbx_seq_one_letter_code
_entity_poly.pdbx_strand_id
1 'polypeptide(L)'
;MKRLLSLAAFVMLLAVLCAALAEGSGTVAKVATKKGPLKMRAAAGEKGRVTDEIPNGTCLLVLQEDVEWCRVSFRDKTGYCKSCFLIMLREADPSLLDYRVLQKGDKGEDVAALKKRLQDLGYIRNGAELTNVYNDIAEERIKLFQKQAGITEDGIASQELQAYLFSEKAPVCGQKLPGIRSRVMSGEEGKRTICGCCMGDGCECCNFTGWITY
;
A
#
# COMPACT_ATOMS: atom_id res chain seq x y z
N MET A 1 55.26 -0.14 24.56
CA MET A 1 53.99 -0.60 25.17
C MET A 1 52.86 0.38 24.99
N LYS A 2 52.98 1.70 25.23
CA LYS A 2 51.88 2.69 25.08
C LYS A 2 51.26 2.83 23.67
N ARG A 3 52.04 2.62 22.60
CA ARG A 3 51.54 2.70 21.21
C ARG A 3 50.73 1.46 20.77
N LEU A 4 50.99 0.30 21.30
CA LEU A 4 50.23 -0.94 21.04
C LEU A 4 48.85 -0.92 21.71
N LEU A 5 48.74 -0.35 22.91
CA LEU A 5 47.48 -0.16 23.61
C LEU A 5 46.56 0.84 22.87
N SER A 6 47.13 1.89 22.24
CA SER A 6 46.39 2.85 21.46
C SER A 6 45.80 2.25 20.17
N LEU A 7 46.53 1.35 19.52
CA LEU A 7 46.07 0.69 18.30
C LEU A 7 44.92 -0.29 18.58
N ALA A 8 45.00 -1.03 19.67
CA ALA A 8 43.96 -1.97 20.11
C ALA A 8 42.68 -1.25 20.51
N ALA A 9 42.79 -0.13 21.21
CA ALA A 9 41.65 0.71 21.58
C ALA A 9 40.97 1.36 20.32
N PHE A 10 41.74 1.76 19.32
CA PHE A 10 41.26 2.29 18.09
C PHE A 10 40.52 1.25 17.23
N VAL A 11 41.07 0.03 17.15
CA VAL A 11 40.44 -1.10 16.45
C VAL A 11 39.15 -1.54 17.15
N MET A 12 39.11 -1.54 18.48
CA MET A 12 37.88 -1.81 19.26
C MET A 12 36.85 -0.71 19.02
N LEU A 13 37.26 0.55 18.98
CA LEU A 13 36.33 1.67 18.71
C LEU A 13 35.76 1.61 17.27
N LEU A 14 36.60 1.24 16.29
CA LEU A 14 36.13 1.01 14.92
C LEU A 14 35.17 -0.16 14.81
N ALA A 15 35.42 -1.26 15.53
CA ALA A 15 34.54 -2.41 15.55
C ALA A 15 33.17 -2.10 16.18
N VAL A 16 33.16 -1.30 17.24
CA VAL A 16 31.91 -0.82 17.87
C VAL A 16 31.17 0.16 16.95
N LEU A 17 31.89 1.03 16.23
CA LEU A 17 31.27 1.95 15.26
C LEU A 17 30.73 1.21 14.03
N CYS A 18 31.42 0.15 13.57
CA CYS A 18 30.95 -0.70 12.47
C CYS A 18 29.72 -1.54 12.86
N ALA A 19 29.62 -1.97 14.12
CA ALA A 19 28.43 -2.65 14.63
C ALA A 19 27.21 -1.72 14.76
N ALA A 20 27.41 -0.42 14.97
CA ALA A 20 26.35 0.58 15.01
C ALA A 20 25.83 0.99 13.62
N LEU A 21 26.60 0.71 12.54
CA LEU A 21 26.18 0.95 11.15
C LEU A 21 25.52 -0.28 10.49
N ALA A 22 25.43 -1.38 11.19
CA ALA A 22 24.62 -2.55 10.83
C ALA A 22 23.19 -2.45 11.38
N GLU A 23 22.59 -1.25 11.38
CA GLU A 23 21.15 -1.12 11.43
C GLU A 23 20.64 -1.63 10.09
N GLY A 24 20.35 -2.94 10.09
CA GLY A 24 20.01 -3.71 8.92
C GLY A 24 18.83 -3.08 8.19
N SER A 25 18.98 -2.96 6.89
CA SER A 25 17.86 -2.79 5.99
C SER A 25 16.84 -3.89 6.29
N GLY A 26 15.82 -3.58 7.09
CA GLY A 26 14.79 -4.55 7.42
C GLY A 26 14.05 -4.97 6.14
N THR A 27 13.55 -6.19 6.13
CA THR A 27 12.75 -6.71 5.02
C THR A 27 11.30 -6.27 5.19
N VAL A 28 10.68 -5.75 4.14
CA VAL A 28 9.23 -5.49 4.15
C VAL A 28 8.49 -6.82 4.13
N ALA A 29 7.49 -6.97 4.99
CA ALA A 29 6.59 -8.13 4.98
C ALA A 29 5.14 -7.70 5.00
N LYS A 30 4.27 -8.49 4.35
CA LYS A 30 2.83 -8.31 4.33
C LYS A 30 2.16 -9.29 5.28
N VAL A 31 1.23 -8.80 6.08
CA VAL A 31 0.42 -9.63 6.98
C VAL A 31 -0.56 -10.45 6.16
N ALA A 32 -0.56 -11.78 6.35
CA ALA A 32 -1.44 -12.74 5.68
C ALA A 32 -2.14 -13.65 6.70
N THR A 33 -3.19 -13.15 7.32
CA THR A 33 -4.03 -13.91 8.25
C THR A 33 -5.32 -14.38 7.57
N LYS A 34 -5.81 -15.56 7.94
CA LYS A 34 -7.08 -16.08 7.41
C LYS A 34 -8.30 -15.45 8.10
N LYS A 35 -8.16 -15.04 9.37
CA LYS A 35 -9.24 -14.45 10.18
C LYS A 35 -8.65 -13.44 11.16
N GLY A 36 -9.20 -12.22 11.15
CA GLY A 36 -8.84 -11.17 12.09
C GLY A 36 -7.42 -10.61 11.95
N PRO A 37 -7.06 -9.64 12.79
CA PRO A 37 -5.76 -8.99 12.76
C PRO A 37 -4.64 -9.90 13.32
N LEU A 38 -3.41 -9.65 12.89
CA LEU A 38 -2.21 -10.26 13.45
C LEU A 38 -1.86 -9.60 14.78
N LYS A 39 -1.67 -10.38 15.83
CA LYS A 39 -1.25 -9.87 17.13
C LYS A 39 0.24 -9.62 17.17
N MET A 40 0.64 -8.40 17.42
CA MET A 40 2.02 -8.05 17.78
C MET A 40 2.20 -8.15 19.31
N ARG A 41 3.30 -8.73 19.75
CA ARG A 41 3.56 -9.02 21.19
C ARG A 41 4.85 -8.39 21.65
N ALA A 42 4.93 -8.09 22.96
CA ALA A 42 6.11 -7.52 23.59
C ALA A 42 7.31 -8.50 23.64
N ALA A 43 7.07 -9.79 23.57
CA ALA A 43 8.09 -10.83 23.58
C ALA A 43 7.68 -11.97 22.62
N ALA A 44 8.68 -12.68 22.10
CA ALA A 44 8.46 -13.87 21.29
C ALA A 44 7.73 -14.94 22.13
N GLY A 45 6.69 -15.53 21.53
CA GLY A 45 5.89 -16.57 22.17
C GLY A 45 4.43 -16.17 22.41
N GLU A 46 3.56 -17.17 22.49
CA GLU A 46 2.10 -16.96 22.60
C GLU A 46 1.66 -16.35 23.95
N LYS A 47 2.49 -16.46 24.98
CA LYS A 47 2.25 -15.86 26.31
C LYS A 47 2.68 -14.39 26.40
N GLY A 48 3.41 -13.86 25.39
CA GLY A 48 3.80 -12.46 25.33
C GLY A 48 2.57 -11.55 25.32
N ARG A 49 2.60 -10.45 26.12
CA ARG A 49 1.53 -9.46 26.14
C ARG A 49 1.32 -8.87 24.75
N VAL A 50 0.08 -8.83 24.28
CA VAL A 50 -0.28 -8.15 23.01
C VAL A 50 -0.08 -6.64 23.17
N THR A 51 0.69 -6.06 22.27
CA THR A 51 1.02 -4.62 22.25
C THR A 51 0.27 -3.89 21.15
N ASP A 52 -0.08 -4.60 20.06
CA ASP A 52 -0.86 -4.05 18.97
C ASP A 52 -1.56 -5.17 18.17
N GLU A 53 -2.52 -4.78 17.33
CA GLU A 53 -3.21 -5.66 16.39
C GLU A 53 -3.09 -5.10 14.99
N ILE A 54 -2.43 -5.85 14.10
CA ILE A 54 -2.09 -5.43 12.74
C ILE A 54 -3.11 -6.01 11.76
N PRO A 55 -3.85 -5.18 11.03
CA PRO A 55 -4.85 -5.65 10.06
C PRO A 55 -4.23 -6.57 9.00
N ASN A 56 -5.02 -7.51 8.51
CA ASN A 56 -4.62 -8.35 7.37
C ASN A 56 -4.32 -7.48 6.13
N GLY A 57 -3.30 -7.85 5.36
CA GLY A 57 -2.88 -7.12 4.17
C GLY A 57 -1.97 -5.92 4.44
N THR A 58 -1.72 -5.55 5.69
CA THR A 58 -0.81 -4.45 6.07
C THR A 58 0.64 -4.85 5.86
N CYS A 59 1.44 -3.95 5.28
CA CYS A 59 2.90 -4.08 5.22
C CYS A 59 3.54 -3.53 6.49
N LEU A 60 4.60 -4.19 6.93
CA LEU A 60 5.39 -3.84 8.11
C LEU A 60 6.88 -4.14 7.87
N LEU A 61 7.73 -3.56 8.71
CA LEU A 61 9.17 -3.80 8.65
C LEU A 61 9.55 -4.98 9.55
N VAL A 62 10.22 -5.98 8.98
CA VAL A 62 10.85 -7.08 9.73
C VAL A 62 12.27 -6.68 10.04
N LEU A 63 12.56 -6.47 11.32
CA LEU A 63 13.88 -6.10 11.82
C LEU A 63 14.80 -7.32 11.99
N GLN A 64 14.22 -8.47 12.30
CA GLN A 64 14.91 -9.73 12.44
C GLN A 64 13.99 -10.88 12.03
N GLU A 65 14.42 -11.64 11.05
CA GLU A 65 13.74 -12.86 10.61
C GLU A 65 14.08 -14.03 11.54
N ASP A 66 13.06 -14.82 11.90
CA ASP A 66 13.20 -16.07 12.64
C ASP A 66 12.10 -17.05 12.19
N VAL A 67 12.31 -18.34 12.44
CA VAL A 67 11.41 -19.41 11.99
C VAL A 67 10.02 -19.32 12.62
N GLU A 68 9.94 -18.99 13.90
CA GLU A 68 8.69 -18.95 14.62
C GLU A 68 8.17 -17.53 14.89
N TRP A 69 9.04 -16.59 15.28
CA TRP A 69 8.68 -15.26 15.73
C TRP A 69 9.61 -14.19 15.18
N CYS A 70 9.18 -13.47 14.17
CA CYS A 70 9.92 -12.34 13.64
C CYS A 70 9.82 -11.12 14.57
N ARG A 71 10.95 -10.42 14.77
CA ARG A 71 10.93 -9.09 15.37
C ARG A 71 10.55 -8.07 14.31
N VAL A 72 9.51 -7.29 14.58
CA VAL A 72 8.92 -6.38 13.60
C VAL A 72 8.80 -4.96 14.15
N SER A 73 8.72 -3.99 13.24
CA SER A 73 8.34 -2.61 13.53
C SER A 73 7.03 -2.27 12.82
N PHE A 74 6.10 -1.68 13.56
CA PHE A 74 4.80 -1.23 13.06
C PHE A 74 4.35 0.00 13.83
N ARG A 75 4.05 1.12 13.14
CA ARG A 75 3.61 2.40 13.73
C ARG A 75 4.50 2.86 14.89
N ASP A 76 5.80 2.96 14.65
CA ASP A 76 6.81 3.38 15.64
C ASP A 76 6.94 2.49 16.90
N LYS A 77 6.30 1.33 16.88
CA LYS A 77 6.42 0.31 17.94
C LYS A 77 7.18 -0.89 17.40
N THR A 78 8.00 -1.49 18.25
CA THR A 78 8.64 -2.78 17.97
C THR A 78 8.02 -3.89 18.78
N GLY A 79 7.97 -5.08 18.22
CA GLY A 79 7.40 -6.25 18.88
C GLY A 79 7.70 -7.52 18.09
N TYR A 80 6.99 -8.58 18.43
CA TYR A 80 7.16 -9.90 17.82
C TYR A 80 5.84 -10.36 17.20
N CYS A 81 5.92 -10.83 15.96
CA CYS A 81 4.81 -11.44 15.22
C CYS A 81 5.17 -12.85 14.82
N LYS A 82 4.18 -13.73 14.76
CA LYS A 82 4.37 -15.11 14.33
C LYS A 82 4.70 -15.15 12.83
N SER A 83 5.81 -15.78 12.49
CA SER A 83 6.41 -15.76 11.14
C SER A 83 5.49 -16.37 10.07
N CYS A 84 4.70 -17.38 10.41
CA CYS A 84 3.77 -18.05 9.49
C CYS A 84 2.62 -17.16 8.98
N PHE A 85 2.44 -15.96 9.54
CA PHE A 85 1.46 -14.97 9.08
C PHE A 85 2.11 -13.80 8.35
N LEU A 86 3.39 -13.90 8.00
CA LEU A 86 4.14 -12.88 7.30
C LEU A 86 4.60 -13.41 5.94
N ILE A 87 4.28 -12.67 4.88
CA ILE A 87 4.83 -12.90 3.54
C ILE A 87 5.95 -11.90 3.32
N MET A 88 7.19 -12.38 3.22
CA MET A 88 8.36 -11.54 3.01
C MET A 88 8.37 -10.98 1.58
N LEU A 89 8.40 -9.66 1.46
CA LEU A 89 8.46 -8.92 0.19
C LEU A 89 9.90 -8.43 -0.02
N ARG A 90 10.81 -9.33 -0.40
CA ARG A 90 12.26 -9.06 -0.45
C ARG A 90 12.69 -7.97 -1.43
N GLU A 91 11.88 -7.72 -2.46
CA GLU A 91 12.14 -6.71 -3.49
C GLU A 91 11.24 -5.47 -3.35
N ALA A 92 10.47 -5.38 -2.26
CA ALA A 92 9.56 -4.26 -2.05
C ALA A 92 10.34 -3.01 -1.62
N ASP A 93 9.91 -1.86 -2.16
CA ASP A 93 10.43 -0.56 -1.76
C ASP A 93 9.98 -0.25 -0.32
N PRO A 94 10.88 0.09 0.60
CA PRO A 94 10.52 0.48 1.96
C PRO A 94 9.54 1.66 2.05
N SER A 95 9.43 2.48 1.00
CA SER A 95 8.44 3.58 0.92
C SER A 95 6.98 3.10 1.01
N LEU A 96 6.72 1.81 0.83
CA LEU A 96 5.41 1.22 1.12
C LEU A 96 4.97 1.46 2.57
N LEU A 97 5.93 1.57 3.50
CA LEU A 97 5.65 1.75 4.92
C LEU A 97 5.18 3.17 5.27
N ASP A 98 5.37 4.13 4.36
CA ASP A 98 4.89 5.51 4.52
C ASP A 98 3.37 5.60 4.39
N TYR A 99 2.75 4.58 3.80
CA TYR A 99 1.29 4.49 3.63
C TYR A 99 0.66 3.65 4.73
N ARG A 100 -0.54 4.04 5.16
CA ARG A 100 -1.43 3.15 5.92
C ARG A 100 -2.53 2.62 5.01
N VAL A 101 -3.06 1.45 5.31
CA VAL A 101 -4.25 0.94 4.62
C VAL A 101 -5.42 1.88 4.87
N LEU A 102 -6.11 2.30 3.79
CA LEU A 102 -7.28 3.16 3.83
C LEU A 102 -8.50 2.42 3.33
N GLN A 103 -9.60 2.54 4.09
CA GLN A 103 -10.88 1.91 3.76
C GLN A 103 -12.04 2.81 4.17
N LYS A 104 -13.25 2.46 3.77
CA LYS A 104 -14.47 3.19 4.09
C LYS A 104 -14.58 3.49 5.60
N GLY A 105 -14.84 4.75 5.90
CA GLY A 105 -14.92 5.28 7.27
C GLY A 105 -13.64 5.93 7.77
N ASP A 106 -12.49 5.68 7.15
CA ASP A 106 -11.23 6.33 7.52
C ASP A 106 -11.27 7.84 7.25
N LYS A 107 -10.50 8.59 8.05
CA LYS A 107 -10.38 10.04 7.95
C LYS A 107 -8.92 10.45 8.10
N GLY A 108 -8.53 11.51 7.41
CA GLY A 108 -7.19 12.08 7.52
C GLY A 108 -6.76 12.82 6.26
N GLU A 109 -5.62 13.51 6.36
CA GLU A 109 -5.01 14.21 5.22
C GLU A 109 -4.54 13.23 4.14
N ASP A 110 -4.17 12.02 4.52
CA ASP A 110 -3.82 10.93 3.60
C ASP A 110 -5.02 10.51 2.73
N VAL A 111 -6.25 10.54 3.27
CA VAL A 111 -7.47 10.32 2.48
C VAL A 111 -7.70 11.49 1.51
N ALA A 112 -7.46 12.72 1.95
CA ALA A 112 -7.58 13.89 1.07
C ALA A 112 -6.53 13.84 -0.06
N ALA A 113 -5.28 13.48 0.25
CA ALA A 113 -4.22 13.29 -0.73
C ALA A 113 -4.56 12.17 -1.74
N LEU A 114 -5.08 11.03 -1.26
CA LEU A 114 -5.55 9.93 -2.10
C LEU A 114 -6.62 10.41 -3.11
N LYS A 115 -7.64 11.13 -2.63
CA LYS A 115 -8.71 11.68 -3.48
C LYS A 115 -8.17 12.70 -4.48
N LYS A 116 -7.25 13.55 -4.05
CA LYS A 116 -6.61 14.52 -4.95
C LYS A 116 -5.87 13.81 -6.08
N ARG A 117 -5.11 12.76 -5.76
CA ARG A 117 -4.43 11.96 -6.78
C ARG A 117 -5.40 11.26 -7.74
N LEU A 118 -6.51 10.72 -7.23
CA LEU A 118 -7.58 10.15 -8.05
C LEU A 118 -8.23 11.20 -8.97
N GLN A 119 -8.35 12.46 -8.50
CA GLN A 119 -8.83 13.56 -9.32
C GLN A 119 -7.84 13.92 -10.42
N ASP A 120 -6.54 14.00 -10.10
CA ASP A 120 -5.47 14.28 -11.08
C ASP A 120 -5.37 13.21 -12.16
N LEU A 121 -5.71 11.96 -11.82
CA LEU A 121 -5.79 10.83 -12.76
C LEU A 121 -7.14 10.71 -13.48
N GLY A 122 -8.09 11.60 -13.21
CA GLY A 122 -9.40 11.63 -13.87
C GLY A 122 -10.45 10.68 -13.30
N TYR A 123 -10.16 9.94 -12.21
CA TYR A 123 -11.16 9.07 -11.55
C TYR A 123 -12.19 9.85 -10.74
N ILE A 124 -11.83 11.05 -10.27
CA ILE A 124 -12.75 11.99 -9.65
C ILE A 124 -12.82 13.24 -10.54
N ARG A 125 -14.03 13.76 -10.76
CA ARG A 125 -14.24 14.93 -11.62
C ARG A 125 -13.47 16.15 -11.10
N ASN A 126 -12.86 16.90 -12.00
CA ASN A 126 -12.22 18.17 -11.68
C ASN A 126 -13.24 19.15 -11.08
N GLY A 127 -12.85 19.85 -10.01
CA GLY A 127 -13.72 20.77 -9.29
C GLY A 127 -14.69 20.11 -8.30
N ALA A 128 -14.67 18.79 -8.14
CA ALA A 128 -15.38 18.14 -7.04
C ALA A 128 -14.74 18.50 -5.70
N GLU A 129 -15.56 18.75 -4.68
CA GLU A 129 -15.08 18.99 -3.32
C GLU A 129 -14.44 17.71 -2.76
N LEU A 130 -13.19 17.83 -2.32
CA LEU A 130 -12.43 16.73 -1.75
C LEU A 130 -12.48 16.81 -0.23
N THR A 131 -13.24 15.92 0.38
CA THR A 131 -13.27 15.77 1.84
C THR A 131 -12.16 14.84 2.31
N ASN A 132 -11.75 14.96 3.57
CA ASN A 132 -10.78 14.08 4.20
C ASN A 132 -11.38 12.77 4.74
N VAL A 133 -12.59 12.39 4.29
CA VAL A 133 -13.30 11.18 4.71
C VAL A 133 -13.30 10.16 3.56
N TYR A 134 -12.91 8.93 3.82
CA TYR A 134 -13.03 7.81 2.87
C TYR A 134 -14.52 7.36 2.85
N ASN A 135 -15.29 7.98 1.98
CA ASN A 135 -16.73 7.75 1.80
C ASN A 135 -16.99 6.74 0.66
N ASP A 136 -18.26 6.47 0.38
CA ASP A 136 -18.70 5.56 -0.68
C ASP A 136 -18.14 5.96 -2.05
N ILE A 137 -18.07 7.26 -2.34
CA ILE A 137 -17.49 7.76 -3.58
C ILE A 137 -16.02 7.40 -3.68
N ALA A 138 -15.23 7.56 -2.61
CA ALA A 138 -13.82 7.17 -2.61
C ALA A 138 -13.65 5.67 -2.83
N GLU A 139 -14.47 4.84 -2.18
CA GLU A 139 -14.48 3.38 -2.36
C GLU A 139 -14.76 3.00 -3.82
N GLU A 140 -15.79 3.58 -4.43
CA GLU A 140 -16.13 3.34 -5.83
C GLU A 140 -15.01 3.76 -6.78
N ARG A 141 -14.37 4.91 -6.54
CA ARG A 141 -13.28 5.40 -7.40
C ARG A 141 -12.02 4.55 -7.25
N ILE A 142 -11.75 4.02 -6.06
CA ILE A 142 -10.68 3.04 -5.86
C ILE A 142 -11.02 1.73 -6.57
N LYS A 143 -12.25 1.23 -6.51
CA LYS A 143 -12.66 0.05 -7.30
C LYS A 143 -12.47 0.26 -8.81
N LEU A 144 -12.80 1.43 -9.32
CA LEU A 144 -12.55 1.77 -10.73
C LEU A 144 -11.06 1.78 -11.06
N PHE A 145 -10.23 2.35 -10.19
CA PHE A 145 -8.78 2.32 -10.35
C PHE A 145 -8.25 0.88 -10.32
N GLN A 146 -8.69 0.06 -9.36
CA GLN A 146 -8.34 -1.35 -9.24
C GLN A 146 -8.70 -2.12 -10.51
N LYS A 147 -9.91 -1.92 -11.03
CA LYS A 147 -10.37 -2.49 -12.31
C LYS A 147 -9.46 -2.09 -13.47
N GLN A 148 -9.14 -0.80 -13.59
CA GLN A 148 -8.27 -0.28 -14.63
C GLN A 148 -6.85 -0.86 -14.50
N ALA A 149 -6.35 -1.03 -13.28
CA ALA A 149 -5.06 -1.62 -12.97
C ALA A 149 -5.02 -3.16 -13.11
N GLY A 150 -6.18 -3.82 -13.30
CA GLY A 150 -6.27 -5.27 -13.41
C GLY A 150 -6.04 -6.03 -12.10
N ILE A 151 -6.33 -5.40 -10.96
CA ILE A 151 -6.20 -5.97 -9.61
C ILE A 151 -7.58 -6.17 -8.96
N THR A 152 -7.63 -6.86 -7.83
CA THR A 152 -8.88 -7.16 -7.12
C THR A 152 -9.65 -5.89 -6.75
N GLU A 153 -10.93 -5.82 -7.12
CA GLU A 153 -11.83 -4.68 -6.90
C GLU A 153 -12.47 -4.73 -5.51
N ASP A 154 -11.68 -4.63 -4.44
CA ASP A 154 -12.16 -4.68 -3.06
C ASP A 154 -12.50 -3.30 -2.48
N GLY A 155 -12.08 -2.23 -3.15
CA GLY A 155 -12.31 -0.85 -2.71
C GLY A 155 -11.42 -0.44 -1.53
N ILE A 156 -10.39 -1.23 -1.20
CA ILE A 156 -9.43 -0.93 -0.15
C ILE A 156 -8.18 -0.33 -0.78
N ALA A 157 -7.76 0.83 -0.31
CA ALA A 157 -6.49 1.41 -0.71
C ALA A 157 -5.35 0.84 0.15
N SER A 158 -4.85 -0.35 -0.25
CA SER A 158 -3.68 -0.98 0.39
C SER A 158 -2.43 -0.13 0.20
N GLN A 159 -1.38 -0.41 0.97
CA GLN A 159 -0.10 0.30 0.86
C GLN A 159 0.50 0.16 -0.55
N GLU A 160 0.46 -1.06 -1.11
CA GLU A 160 0.94 -1.32 -2.47
C GLU A 160 0.11 -0.58 -3.53
N LEU A 161 -1.22 -0.56 -3.36
CA LEU A 161 -2.10 0.18 -4.25
C LEU A 161 -1.81 1.68 -4.20
N GLN A 162 -1.60 2.24 -3.00
CA GLN A 162 -1.26 3.65 -2.85
C GLN A 162 0.10 3.96 -3.49
N ALA A 163 1.13 3.16 -3.24
CA ALA A 163 2.43 3.33 -3.89
C ALA A 163 2.30 3.30 -5.42
N TYR A 164 1.48 2.39 -5.97
CA TYR A 164 1.21 2.33 -7.41
C TYR A 164 0.44 3.56 -7.90
N LEU A 165 -0.61 3.98 -7.18
CA LEU A 165 -1.44 5.15 -7.50
C LEU A 165 -0.61 6.44 -7.55
N PHE A 166 0.34 6.62 -6.63
CA PHE A 166 1.21 7.79 -6.58
C PHE A 166 2.41 7.72 -7.53
N SER A 167 2.66 6.56 -8.14
CA SER A 167 3.75 6.41 -9.13
C SER A 167 3.41 7.08 -10.47
N GLU A 168 4.43 7.25 -11.30
CA GLU A 168 4.28 7.72 -12.70
C GLU A 168 3.61 6.67 -13.60
N LYS A 169 3.59 5.40 -13.17
CA LYS A 169 2.99 4.28 -13.89
C LYS A 169 1.49 4.12 -13.66
N ALA A 170 0.91 4.95 -12.76
CA ALA A 170 -0.51 4.88 -12.44
C ALA A 170 -1.36 5.14 -13.68
N PRO A 171 -2.32 4.25 -14.02
CA PRO A 171 -3.17 4.44 -15.19
C PRO A 171 -4.07 5.66 -15.00
N VAL A 172 -4.19 6.47 -16.05
CA VAL A 172 -5.19 7.53 -16.16
C VAL A 172 -6.54 6.88 -16.47
N CYS A 173 -7.62 7.46 -15.94
CA CYS A 173 -8.98 6.96 -16.17
C CYS A 173 -9.26 6.82 -17.68
N GLY A 174 -9.72 5.65 -18.11
CA GLY A 174 -9.99 5.34 -19.52
C GLY A 174 -8.78 4.98 -20.39
N GLN A 175 -7.56 5.03 -19.86
CA GLN A 175 -6.37 4.61 -20.59
C GLN A 175 -6.38 3.09 -20.81
N LYS A 176 -6.23 2.65 -22.06
CA LYS A 176 -6.02 1.22 -22.35
C LYS A 176 -4.62 0.80 -21.94
N LEU A 177 -4.51 -0.07 -20.93
CA LEU A 177 -3.22 -0.65 -20.55
C LEU A 177 -2.79 -1.70 -21.57
N PRO A 178 -1.50 -1.72 -21.98
CA PRO A 178 -0.99 -2.74 -22.88
C PRO A 178 -1.12 -4.12 -22.23
N GLY A 179 -1.79 -5.06 -22.92
CA GLY A 179 -1.98 -6.45 -22.48
C GLY A 179 -3.29 -6.77 -21.77
N ILE A 180 -4.06 -5.79 -21.31
CA ILE A 180 -5.42 -6.03 -20.84
C ILE A 180 -6.33 -6.07 -22.07
N ARG A 181 -6.69 -7.27 -22.50
CA ARG A 181 -7.77 -7.45 -23.47
C ARG A 181 -9.05 -6.95 -22.81
N SER A 182 -9.50 -5.74 -23.19
CA SER A 182 -10.88 -5.34 -22.89
C SER A 182 -11.77 -6.46 -23.41
N ARG A 183 -12.51 -7.12 -22.53
CA ARG A 183 -13.60 -7.98 -22.93
C ARG A 183 -14.65 -7.06 -23.53
N VAL A 184 -14.48 -6.80 -24.82
CA VAL A 184 -15.51 -6.09 -25.61
C VAL A 184 -16.72 -7.00 -25.53
N MET A 185 -17.70 -6.62 -24.75
CA MET A 185 -19.04 -7.13 -24.91
C MET A 185 -19.43 -6.67 -26.32
N SER A 186 -19.48 -7.59 -27.25
CA SER A 186 -19.90 -7.37 -28.63
C SER A 186 -21.32 -6.78 -28.62
N GLY A 187 -21.40 -5.48 -28.64
CA GLY A 187 -22.64 -4.73 -28.86
C GLY A 187 -22.59 -4.14 -30.25
N GLU A 188 -23.68 -4.31 -30.98
CA GLU A 188 -23.88 -3.83 -32.34
C GLU A 188 -23.43 -2.38 -32.54
N GLU A 189 -22.82 -2.11 -33.71
CA GLU A 189 -22.39 -0.75 -34.12
C GLU A 189 -23.51 0.27 -33.89
N GLY A 190 -23.17 1.35 -33.15
CA GLY A 190 -24.09 2.46 -32.89
C GLY A 190 -24.81 2.45 -31.54
N LYS A 191 -24.62 1.44 -30.69
CA LYS A 191 -25.16 1.46 -29.33
C LYS A 191 -24.31 2.32 -28.40
N ARG A 192 -24.95 3.24 -27.68
CA ARG A 192 -24.34 3.98 -26.58
C ARG A 192 -24.29 3.12 -25.33
N THR A 193 -23.14 3.09 -24.68
CA THR A 193 -22.99 2.45 -23.36
C THR A 193 -22.51 3.47 -22.34
N ILE A 194 -22.88 3.27 -21.09
CA ILE A 194 -22.41 4.12 -20.00
C ILE A 194 -20.89 4.01 -19.88
N CYS A 195 -20.20 5.13 -19.81
CA CYS A 195 -18.76 5.15 -19.63
C CYS A 195 -18.38 4.48 -18.30
N GLY A 196 -17.59 3.39 -18.37
CA GLY A 196 -17.16 2.65 -17.19
C GLY A 196 -16.25 3.44 -16.24
N CYS A 197 -15.64 4.54 -16.71
CA CYS A 197 -14.80 5.40 -15.88
C CYS A 197 -15.60 6.30 -14.96
N CYS A 198 -16.71 6.87 -15.45
CA CYS A 198 -17.50 7.87 -14.74
C CYS A 198 -18.91 7.41 -14.39
N MET A 199 -19.29 6.18 -14.73
CA MET A 199 -20.63 5.63 -14.47
C MET A 199 -21.79 6.53 -14.94
N GLY A 200 -21.54 7.32 -15.99
CA GLY A 200 -22.54 8.27 -16.51
C GLY A 200 -22.34 9.74 -16.11
N ASP A 201 -21.42 10.02 -15.16
CA ASP A 201 -21.20 11.40 -14.66
C ASP A 201 -20.38 12.29 -15.62
N GLY A 202 -19.79 11.69 -16.66
CA GLY A 202 -18.94 12.37 -17.63
C GLY A 202 -17.48 12.47 -17.20
N CYS A 203 -16.58 12.15 -18.12
CA CYS A 203 -15.12 12.28 -17.97
C CYS A 203 -14.48 12.50 -19.35
N GLU A 204 -13.18 12.74 -19.39
CA GLU A 204 -12.48 12.96 -20.66
C GLU A 204 -12.57 11.79 -21.64
N CYS A 205 -12.60 10.52 -21.16
CA CYS A 205 -12.71 9.36 -22.02
C CYS A 205 -14.05 9.22 -22.74
N CYS A 206 -15.12 9.85 -22.27
CA CYS A 206 -16.41 9.95 -22.94
C CYS A 206 -16.76 11.40 -23.32
N ASN A 207 -15.76 12.26 -23.38
CA ASN A 207 -15.90 13.69 -23.66
C ASN A 207 -17.00 14.35 -22.83
N PHE A 208 -17.02 14.06 -21.53
CA PHE A 208 -17.98 14.57 -20.53
C PHE A 208 -19.45 14.24 -20.79
N THR A 209 -19.76 13.36 -21.72
CA THR A 209 -21.14 12.95 -22.03
C THR A 209 -21.69 11.88 -21.12
N GLY A 210 -20.84 11.18 -20.37
CA GLY A 210 -21.20 9.97 -19.60
C GLY A 210 -21.39 8.71 -20.46
N TRP A 211 -21.36 8.84 -21.81
CA TRP A 211 -21.64 7.77 -22.77
C TRP A 211 -20.48 7.58 -23.75
N ILE A 212 -20.25 6.34 -24.11
CA ILE A 212 -19.31 5.96 -25.17
C ILE A 212 -20.12 5.42 -26.35
N THR A 213 -19.82 5.91 -27.55
CA THR A 213 -20.35 5.39 -28.82
C THR A 213 -19.28 4.54 -29.49
N TYR A 214 -19.63 3.35 -29.96
CA TYR A 214 -18.74 2.44 -30.67
C TYR A 214 -19.00 2.52 -32.18
#